data_93c00e876245d1a7207cb195fded6ddc
#
_entry.id   93c00e876245d1a7207cb195fded6ddc
#
_cell.length_a   1.000
_cell.length_b   1.000
_cell.length_c   1.000
_cell.angle_alpha   90.00
_cell.angle_beta   90.00
_cell.angle_gamma   90.00
#
_symmetry.space_group_name_H-M   'P 1'
#
loop_
_entity.id
_entity.type
_entity.pdbx_description
1 polymer ?
#
loop_
_entity_poly.entity_id
_entity_poly.type
_entity_poly.pdbx_seq_one_letter_code
_entity_poly.pdbx_strand_id
1 'polypeptide(L)'
;VGDAYKKVKDDLISGKQVLFSGTGCQVNGLKNFLGKEYDNLLCVDVICHGTPSPTLWKKYAEYQEKKNGGKLKGINFRCKDDGWVDFGMKEVMKSIPKNKVKKYFISKDNDSYMRMFLQDYCLRPSCYECTAKKVKMSDLTIADFWGINNVAPDMDDSIGTSLVLIRTAKGNDLFESANRNMKMKEVSYEDGVKGN
;
A
#
# COMPACT_ATOMS: atom_id res chain seq x y z
N VAL A 1 10.48 6.87 -8.47
CA VAL A 1 10.44 5.76 -9.43
C VAL A 1 11.82 5.49 -10.02
N GLY A 2 12.70 6.52 -10.07
CA GLY A 2 14.06 6.40 -10.60
C GLY A 2 14.07 5.88 -12.05
N ASP A 3 14.95 4.92 -12.33
CA ASP A 3 15.11 4.34 -13.67
C ASP A 3 14.17 3.16 -13.96
N ALA A 4 13.22 2.85 -13.06
CA ALA A 4 12.33 1.69 -13.21
C ALA A 4 11.54 1.71 -14.53
N TYR A 5 11.03 2.86 -14.96
CA TYR A 5 10.26 2.97 -16.20
C TYR A 5 11.13 2.70 -17.44
N LYS A 6 12.38 3.17 -17.46
CA LYS A 6 13.33 2.90 -18.54
C LYS A 6 13.63 1.41 -18.63
N LYS A 7 13.93 0.79 -17.48
CA LYS A 7 14.19 -0.66 -17.41
C LYS A 7 13.00 -1.48 -17.88
N VAL A 8 11.77 -1.13 -17.47
CA VAL A 8 10.54 -1.78 -17.96
C VAL A 8 10.45 -1.66 -19.47
N LYS A 9 10.68 -0.46 -20.04
CA LYS A 9 10.65 -0.25 -21.50
C LYS A 9 11.66 -1.12 -22.22
N ASP A 10 12.90 -1.20 -21.74
CA ASP A 10 13.97 -1.99 -22.33
C ASP A 10 13.64 -3.49 -22.28
N ASP A 11 13.13 -3.98 -21.14
CA ASP A 11 12.68 -5.37 -20.99
C ASP A 11 11.52 -5.71 -21.93
N LEU A 12 10.53 -4.81 -22.08
CA LEU A 12 9.40 -4.99 -23.01
C LEU A 12 9.85 -5.05 -24.46
N ILE A 13 10.77 -4.16 -24.88
CA ILE A 13 11.32 -4.13 -26.25
C ILE A 13 12.13 -5.39 -26.54
N SER A 14 12.80 -5.96 -25.52
CA SER A 14 13.52 -7.22 -25.65
C SER A 14 12.62 -8.47 -25.68
N GLY A 15 11.29 -8.30 -25.66
CA GLY A 15 10.32 -9.38 -25.73
C GLY A 15 10.05 -10.11 -24.41
N LYS A 16 10.56 -9.60 -23.27
CA LYS A 16 10.30 -10.21 -21.96
C LYS A 16 8.86 -9.94 -21.51
N GLN A 17 8.29 -10.90 -20.79
CA GLN A 17 7.07 -10.68 -20.02
C GLN A 17 7.40 -9.85 -18.78
N VAL A 18 6.68 -8.74 -18.57
CA VAL A 18 6.93 -7.81 -17.48
C VAL A 18 5.69 -7.68 -16.62
N LEU A 19 5.83 -7.93 -15.32
CA LEU A 19 4.86 -7.57 -14.29
C LEU A 19 5.37 -6.31 -13.57
N PHE A 20 4.60 -5.22 -13.66
CA PHE A 20 4.87 -4.00 -12.92
C PHE A 20 3.83 -3.81 -11.82
N SER A 21 4.30 -3.66 -10.58
CA SER A 21 3.43 -3.35 -9.44
C SER A 21 3.78 -1.99 -8.82
N GLY A 22 2.76 -1.27 -8.35
CA GLY A 22 2.95 0.03 -7.72
C GLY A 22 1.64 0.67 -7.28
N THR A 23 1.70 1.93 -6.88
CA THR A 23 0.48 2.71 -6.66
C THR A 23 -0.15 3.10 -7.98
N GLY A 24 -1.47 3.39 -8.00
CA GLY A 24 -2.17 3.76 -9.23
C GLY A 24 -1.50 4.90 -10.01
N CYS A 25 -0.98 5.92 -9.33
CA CYS A 25 -0.27 7.02 -9.99
C CYS A 25 1.09 6.57 -10.60
N GLN A 26 1.74 5.55 -10.04
CA GLN A 26 2.96 4.99 -10.62
C GLN A 26 2.65 4.13 -11.84
N VAL A 27 1.57 3.35 -11.81
CA VAL A 27 1.10 2.58 -12.98
C VAL A 27 0.68 3.52 -14.11
N ASN A 28 -0.17 4.52 -13.81
CA ASN A 28 -0.57 5.52 -14.80
C ASN A 28 0.64 6.27 -15.39
N GLY A 29 1.61 6.63 -14.53
CA GLY A 29 2.85 7.25 -14.96
C GLY A 29 3.69 6.37 -15.88
N LEU A 30 3.79 5.06 -15.62
CA LEU A 30 4.45 4.12 -16.50
C LEU A 30 3.74 4.02 -17.86
N LYS A 31 2.42 3.82 -17.87
CA LYS A 31 1.63 3.74 -19.12
C LYS A 31 1.79 4.99 -19.97
N ASN A 32 1.73 6.18 -19.36
CA ASN A 32 1.96 7.46 -20.05
C ASN A 32 3.39 7.59 -20.58
N PHE A 33 4.40 7.14 -19.81
CA PHE A 33 5.80 7.14 -20.25
C PHE A 33 6.03 6.22 -21.44
N LEU A 34 5.37 5.07 -21.50
CA LEU A 34 5.49 4.11 -22.60
C LEU A 34 4.81 4.62 -23.87
N GLY A 35 3.71 5.40 -23.75
CA GLY A 35 3.00 6.05 -24.85
C GLY A 35 2.25 5.09 -25.78
N LYS A 36 2.27 3.79 -25.54
CA LYS A 36 1.54 2.77 -26.26
C LYS A 36 1.29 1.55 -25.38
N GLU A 37 0.36 0.70 -25.79
CA GLU A 37 0.11 -0.58 -25.14
C GLU A 37 1.16 -1.62 -25.53
N TYR A 38 1.40 -2.55 -24.61
CA TYR A 38 2.29 -3.70 -24.79
C TYR A 38 1.56 -4.96 -24.32
N ASP A 39 1.50 -5.98 -25.17
CA ASP A 39 0.84 -7.24 -24.83
C ASP A 39 1.59 -8.02 -23.75
N ASN A 40 2.91 -7.85 -23.70
CA ASN A 40 3.80 -8.45 -22.72
C ASN A 40 3.96 -7.62 -21.42
N LEU A 41 3.13 -6.58 -21.18
CA LEU A 41 3.09 -5.83 -19.94
C LEU A 41 1.81 -6.13 -19.16
N LEU A 42 1.97 -6.45 -17.90
CA LEU A 42 0.91 -6.61 -16.93
C LEU A 42 1.12 -5.65 -15.77
N CYS A 43 0.09 -4.90 -15.40
CA CYS A 43 0.17 -3.89 -14.34
C CYS A 43 -0.79 -4.22 -13.19
N VAL A 44 -0.24 -4.28 -11.98
CA VAL A 44 -1.02 -4.45 -10.74
C VAL A 44 -0.85 -3.20 -9.89
N ASP A 45 -1.95 -2.54 -9.54
CA ASP A 45 -1.88 -1.44 -8.58
C ASP A 45 -2.51 -1.82 -7.22
N VAL A 46 -2.20 -1.00 -6.23
CA VAL A 46 -2.81 -1.09 -4.90
C VAL A 46 -3.73 0.09 -4.67
N ILE A 47 -4.83 -0.11 -3.92
CA ILE A 47 -5.57 1.02 -3.36
C ILE A 47 -4.63 1.77 -2.43
N CYS A 48 -4.45 3.06 -2.70
CA CYS A 48 -3.47 3.90 -2.03
C CYS A 48 -4.16 5.05 -1.30
N HIS A 49 -3.97 5.11 0.00
CA HIS A 49 -4.47 6.19 0.85
C HIS A 49 -3.86 7.54 0.44
N GLY A 50 -2.53 7.58 0.29
CA GLY A 50 -1.76 8.77 -0.08
C GLY A 50 -0.31 8.68 0.37
N THR A 51 0.47 9.70 0.07
CA THR A 51 1.87 9.81 0.49
C THR A 51 2.00 10.93 1.51
N PRO A 52 2.40 10.63 2.77
CA PRO A 52 2.58 11.66 3.79
C PRO A 52 3.82 12.51 3.53
N SER A 53 3.85 13.70 4.12
CA SER A 53 4.97 14.64 4.03
C SER A 53 6.26 14.08 4.64
N PRO A 54 7.37 14.00 3.89
CA PRO A 54 8.67 13.58 4.44
C PRO A 54 9.17 14.52 5.54
N THR A 55 8.85 15.80 5.46
CA THR A 55 9.22 16.81 6.49
C THR A 55 8.50 16.52 7.81
N LEU A 56 7.21 16.15 7.74
CA LEU A 56 6.47 15.78 8.94
C LEU A 56 7.05 14.51 9.57
N TRP A 57 7.38 13.51 8.76
CA TRP A 57 8.05 12.31 9.24
C TRP A 57 9.34 12.63 9.99
N LYS A 58 10.19 13.48 9.42
CA LYS A 58 11.44 13.90 10.06
C LYS A 58 11.20 14.56 11.42
N LYS A 59 10.25 15.51 11.49
CA LYS A 59 9.89 16.18 12.75
C LYS A 59 9.31 15.20 13.79
N TYR A 60 8.49 14.26 13.35
CA TYR A 60 7.97 13.22 14.22
C TYR A 60 9.07 12.32 14.78
N ALA A 61 9.99 11.87 13.93
CA ALA A 61 11.15 11.07 14.37
C ALA A 61 12.01 11.82 15.40
N GLU A 62 12.32 13.09 15.15
CA GLU A 62 13.05 13.96 16.07
C GLU A 62 12.31 14.14 17.41
N TYR A 63 10.98 14.30 17.37
CA TYR A 63 10.14 14.37 18.57
C TYR A 63 10.20 13.07 19.37
N GLN A 64 10.07 11.91 18.74
CA GLN A 64 10.16 10.62 19.41
C GLN A 64 11.55 10.35 19.99
N GLU A 65 12.63 10.73 19.30
CA GLU A 65 13.99 10.65 19.81
C GLU A 65 14.18 11.46 21.08
N LYS A 66 13.66 12.70 21.08
CA LYS A 66 13.71 13.59 22.25
C LYS A 66 12.89 13.05 23.41
N LYS A 67 11.66 12.63 23.14
CA LYS A 67 10.70 12.09 24.13
C LYS A 67 11.25 10.84 24.83
N ASN A 68 11.88 9.93 24.07
CA ASN A 68 12.36 8.64 24.57
C ASN A 68 13.84 8.63 24.96
N GLY A 69 14.56 9.74 24.83
CA GLY A 69 15.97 9.87 25.22
C GLY A 69 16.90 8.94 24.44
N GLY A 70 16.72 8.86 23.10
CA GLY A 70 17.50 7.95 22.27
C GLY A 70 17.48 8.30 20.79
N LYS A 71 17.99 7.39 19.96
CA LYS A 71 17.95 7.48 18.49
C LYS A 71 17.05 6.42 17.90
N LEU A 72 16.20 6.82 16.97
CA LEU A 72 15.35 5.92 16.20
C LEU A 72 16.21 5.09 15.25
N LYS A 73 16.16 3.76 15.36
CA LYS A 73 16.95 2.81 14.59
C LYS A 73 16.12 1.97 13.61
N GLY A 74 14.86 1.88 13.87
CA GLY A 74 13.94 1.14 13.00
C GLY A 74 12.50 1.54 13.27
N ILE A 75 11.68 1.39 12.26
CA ILE A 75 10.25 1.67 12.30
C ILE A 75 9.49 0.60 11.51
N ASN A 76 8.37 0.17 12.06
CA ASN A 76 7.33 -0.55 11.33
C ASN A 76 6.04 0.25 11.45
N PHE A 77 5.58 0.84 10.33
CA PHE A 77 4.37 1.68 10.29
C PHE A 77 3.08 0.86 10.39
N ARG A 78 3.13 -0.43 10.15
CA ARG A 78 1.97 -1.32 10.17
C ARG A 78 2.32 -2.63 10.88
N CYS A 79 2.63 -2.53 12.16
CA CYS A 79 2.81 -3.69 13.02
C CYS A 79 1.45 -4.28 13.37
N LYS A 80 1.24 -5.55 13.03
CA LYS A 80 -0.01 -6.28 13.23
C LYS A 80 0.08 -7.27 14.40
N ASP A 81 0.96 -7.02 15.38
CA ASP A 81 1.17 -7.93 16.51
C ASP A 81 -0.15 -8.15 17.31
N ASP A 82 -1.04 -7.14 17.34
CA ASP A 82 -2.35 -7.17 18.00
C ASP A 82 -3.53 -7.44 17.02
N GLY A 83 -3.24 -7.88 15.80
CA GLY A 83 -4.22 -8.14 14.76
C GLY A 83 -4.11 -7.20 13.56
N TRP A 84 -4.83 -7.52 12.47
CA TRP A 84 -4.73 -6.73 11.24
C TRP A 84 -5.55 -5.43 11.27
N VAL A 85 -6.62 -5.41 12.08
CA VAL A 85 -7.50 -4.23 12.27
C VAL A 85 -6.87 -3.27 13.28
N ASP A 86 -6.33 -3.80 14.38
CA ASP A 86 -5.78 -3.04 15.50
C ASP A 86 -4.25 -2.87 15.39
N PHE A 87 -3.80 -2.55 14.19
CA PHE A 87 -2.39 -2.31 13.93
C PHE A 87 -1.88 -1.02 14.58
N GLY A 88 -0.56 -0.92 14.69
CA GLY A 88 0.10 0.28 15.20
C GLY A 88 1.50 0.46 14.63
N MET A 89 2.16 1.50 15.13
CA MET A 89 3.58 1.74 14.85
C MET A 89 4.46 1.04 15.87
N LYS A 90 5.49 0.36 15.40
CA LYS A 90 6.52 -0.24 16.26
C LYS A 90 7.85 0.45 16.02
N GLU A 91 8.33 1.15 17.02
CA GLU A 91 9.58 1.90 17.00
C GLU A 91 10.69 1.12 17.69
N VAL A 92 11.88 1.12 17.11
CA VAL A 92 13.09 0.58 17.71
C VAL A 92 14.00 1.74 18.06
N MET A 93 14.13 2.02 19.36
CA MET A 93 14.92 3.13 19.91
C MET A 93 16.20 2.61 20.55
N LYS A 94 17.33 3.29 20.31
CA LYS A 94 18.59 3.05 20.96
C LYS A 94 18.89 4.20 21.93
N SER A 95 18.87 3.92 23.24
CA SER A 95 19.10 4.94 24.26
C SER A 95 20.54 5.44 24.29
N ILE A 96 20.73 6.74 24.61
CA ILE A 96 22.01 7.38 24.81
C ILE A 96 22.06 7.84 26.29
N PRO A 97 23.14 7.56 27.06
CA PRO A 97 24.40 6.88 26.69
C PRO A 97 24.39 5.35 26.87
N LYS A 98 23.34 4.75 27.44
CA LYS A 98 23.33 3.33 27.87
C LYS A 98 23.36 2.29 26.75
N ASN A 99 23.30 2.71 25.50
CA ASN A 99 23.35 1.85 24.31
C ASN A 99 22.31 0.71 24.28
N LYS A 100 21.26 0.80 25.13
CA LYS A 100 20.20 -0.20 25.25
C LYS A 100 19.16 -0.01 24.16
N VAL A 101 18.73 -1.12 23.55
CA VAL A 101 17.66 -1.11 22.56
C VAL A 101 16.32 -1.32 23.27
N LYS A 102 15.35 -0.45 22.99
CA LYS A 102 13.97 -0.59 23.44
C LYS A 102 13.04 -0.58 22.24
N LYS A 103 11.97 -1.35 22.31
CA LYS A 103 10.89 -1.38 21.33
C LYS A 103 9.65 -0.74 21.95
N TYR A 104 9.00 0.13 21.22
CA TYR A 104 7.76 0.77 21.60
C TYR A 104 6.70 0.42 20.57
N PHE A 105 5.52 0.02 21.02
CA PHE A 105 4.33 -0.12 20.19
C PHE A 105 3.35 0.97 20.58
N ILE A 106 2.78 1.64 19.58
CA ILE A 106 1.76 2.68 19.76
C ILE A 106 0.67 2.38 18.75
N SER A 107 -0.56 2.15 19.23
CA SER A 107 -1.68 1.87 18.33
C SER A 107 -1.92 3.04 17.37
N LYS A 108 -2.47 2.76 16.18
CA LYS A 108 -2.79 3.76 15.16
C LYS A 108 -3.65 4.92 15.69
N ASP A 109 -4.51 4.63 16.66
CA ASP A 109 -5.45 5.60 17.22
C ASP A 109 -4.81 6.52 18.27
N ASN A 110 -3.69 6.10 18.86
CA ASN A 110 -2.95 6.86 19.87
C ASN A 110 -1.68 7.52 19.32
N ASP A 111 -1.21 7.08 18.15
CA ASP A 111 -0.04 7.66 17.52
C ASP A 111 -0.38 8.93 16.74
N SER A 112 0.30 10.04 17.04
CA SER A 112 0.01 11.33 16.42
C SER A 112 0.32 11.38 14.92
N TYR A 113 1.37 10.70 14.46
CA TYR A 113 1.71 10.65 13.05
C TYR A 113 0.71 9.80 12.27
N MET A 114 0.34 8.63 12.79
CA MET A 114 -0.65 7.75 12.17
C MET A 114 -2.03 8.41 12.11
N ARG A 115 -2.44 9.10 13.17
CA ARG A 115 -3.70 9.86 13.18
C ARG A 115 -3.73 10.95 12.12
N MET A 116 -2.65 11.75 12.00
CA MET A 116 -2.55 12.77 10.96
C MET A 116 -2.57 12.15 9.55
N PHE A 117 -1.92 11.02 9.37
CA PHE A 117 -1.89 10.31 8.09
C PHE A 117 -3.27 9.74 7.73
N LEU A 118 -3.90 8.98 8.64
CA LEU A 118 -5.19 8.33 8.39
C LEU A 118 -6.36 9.32 8.27
N GLN A 119 -6.22 10.52 8.82
CA GLN A 119 -7.20 11.61 8.69
C GLN A 119 -6.87 12.59 7.55
N ASP A 120 -5.96 12.24 6.67
CA ASP A 120 -5.57 13.03 5.50
C ASP A 120 -4.96 14.42 5.78
N TYR A 121 -4.50 14.70 7.02
CA TYR A 121 -3.96 16.03 7.34
C TYR A 121 -2.54 16.30 6.82
N CYS A 122 -1.83 15.30 6.36
CA CYS A 122 -0.41 15.44 6.04
C CYS A 122 -0.01 14.84 4.70
N LEU A 123 -0.94 14.61 3.82
CA LEU A 123 -0.66 14.06 2.51
C LEU A 123 0.03 15.08 1.60
N ARG A 124 0.73 14.58 0.59
CA ARG A 124 1.25 15.40 -0.50
C ARG A 124 0.09 16.10 -1.21
N PRO A 125 0.20 17.40 -1.60
CA PRO A 125 -0.89 18.14 -2.26
C PRO A 125 -1.51 17.39 -3.43
N SER A 126 -0.70 16.76 -4.29
CA SER A 126 -1.17 15.96 -5.43
C SER A 126 -1.98 14.71 -5.04
N CYS A 127 -1.96 14.26 -3.78
CA CYS A 127 -2.75 13.12 -3.34
C CYS A 127 -4.21 13.48 -3.06
N TYR A 128 -4.50 14.73 -2.72
CA TYR A 128 -5.88 15.21 -2.51
C TYR A 128 -6.66 15.26 -3.84
N GLU A 129 -5.98 15.56 -4.93
CA GLU A 129 -6.55 15.61 -6.29
C GLU A 129 -6.03 14.48 -7.18
N CYS A 130 -5.79 13.31 -6.60
CA CYS A 130 -5.15 12.20 -7.29
C CYS A 130 -6.01 11.67 -8.44
N THR A 131 -5.60 11.91 -9.67
CA THR A 131 -6.29 11.41 -10.87
C THR A 131 -6.34 9.89 -10.93
N ALA A 132 -5.34 9.20 -10.37
CA ALA A 132 -5.30 7.74 -10.32
C ALA A 132 -6.31 7.11 -9.34
N LYS A 133 -6.99 7.90 -8.50
CA LYS A 133 -8.18 7.44 -7.76
C LYS A 133 -9.40 7.34 -8.68
N LYS A 134 -9.49 8.17 -9.72
CA LYS A 134 -10.61 8.23 -10.66
C LYS A 134 -10.36 7.38 -11.91
N VAL A 135 -9.15 7.42 -12.44
CA VAL A 135 -8.77 6.73 -13.68
C VAL A 135 -7.68 5.72 -13.37
N LYS A 136 -7.98 4.45 -13.53
CA LYS A 136 -7.07 3.33 -13.31
C LYS A 136 -6.61 2.76 -14.64
N MET A 137 -5.30 2.61 -14.83
CA MET A 137 -4.69 2.01 -16.01
C MET A 137 -4.04 0.65 -15.71
N SER A 138 -4.27 0.10 -14.52
CA SER A 138 -3.84 -1.23 -14.11
C SER A 138 -4.74 -2.33 -14.67
N ASP A 139 -4.22 -3.53 -14.81
CA ASP A 139 -4.95 -4.73 -15.19
C ASP A 139 -5.68 -5.34 -13.98
N LEU A 140 -5.05 -5.26 -12.80
CA LEU A 140 -5.60 -5.64 -11.51
C LEU A 140 -5.37 -4.54 -10.47
N THR A 141 -6.31 -4.39 -9.55
CA THR A 141 -6.10 -3.62 -8.32
C THR A 141 -6.26 -4.55 -7.11
N ILE A 142 -5.32 -4.47 -6.17
CA ILE A 142 -5.38 -5.22 -4.91
C ILE A 142 -5.51 -4.27 -3.72
N ALA A 143 -6.20 -4.71 -2.68
CA ALA A 143 -6.37 -3.94 -1.45
C ALA A 143 -6.61 -4.85 -0.24
N ASP A 144 -6.51 -4.30 0.97
CA ASP A 144 -7.14 -4.89 2.14
C ASP A 144 -8.66 -4.79 1.96
N PHE A 145 -9.42 -5.82 2.32
CA PHE A 145 -10.88 -5.77 2.26
C PHE A 145 -11.47 -5.22 3.56
N TRP A 146 -11.45 -3.92 3.73
CA TRP A 146 -12.06 -3.27 4.89
C TRP A 146 -13.56 -3.52 4.92
N GLY A 147 -14.08 -4.01 6.06
CA GLY A 147 -15.50 -4.33 6.22
C GLY A 147 -15.91 -5.72 5.72
N ILE A 148 -14.95 -6.62 5.47
CA ILE A 148 -15.22 -8.01 5.03
C ILE A 148 -16.22 -8.74 5.94
N ASN A 149 -16.17 -8.48 7.25
CA ASN A 149 -17.07 -9.07 8.24
C ASN A 149 -18.55 -8.74 8.00
N ASN A 150 -18.86 -7.63 7.32
CA ASN A 150 -20.22 -7.23 6.97
C ASN A 150 -20.68 -7.78 5.60
N VAL A 151 -19.73 -8.09 4.71
CA VAL A 151 -20.01 -8.49 3.32
C VAL A 151 -19.90 -10.00 3.14
N ALA A 152 -18.83 -10.58 3.69
CA ALA A 152 -18.54 -12.01 3.58
C ALA A 152 -17.87 -12.51 4.86
N PRO A 153 -18.62 -12.63 5.98
CA PRO A 153 -18.05 -13.00 7.27
C PRO A 153 -17.36 -14.39 7.29
N ASP A 154 -17.76 -15.27 6.39
CA ASP A 154 -17.13 -16.57 6.18
C ASP A 154 -15.72 -16.51 5.55
N MET A 155 -15.33 -15.33 5.06
CA MET A 155 -14.01 -15.05 4.51
C MET A 155 -13.11 -14.27 5.48
N ASP A 156 -13.62 -13.82 6.61
CA ASP A 156 -12.84 -13.13 7.64
C ASP A 156 -12.16 -14.15 8.55
N ASP A 157 -10.83 -14.23 8.44
CA ASP A 157 -9.98 -15.12 9.26
C ASP A 157 -9.22 -14.35 10.35
N SER A 158 -9.53 -13.07 10.57
CA SER A 158 -8.84 -12.16 11.50
C SER A 158 -7.35 -11.90 11.18
N ILE A 159 -6.84 -12.42 10.06
CA ILE A 159 -5.46 -12.18 9.56
C ILE A 159 -5.48 -11.10 8.48
N GLY A 160 -6.58 -11.02 7.75
CA GLY A 160 -6.88 -10.05 6.70
C GLY A 160 -7.16 -10.70 5.36
N THR A 161 -8.29 -10.31 4.78
CA THR A 161 -8.73 -10.76 3.46
C THR A 161 -8.37 -9.71 2.41
N SER A 162 -7.87 -10.15 1.26
CA SER A 162 -7.55 -9.26 0.14
C SER A 162 -8.76 -9.03 -0.74
N LEU A 163 -8.97 -7.79 -1.16
CA LEU A 163 -9.86 -7.43 -2.26
C LEU A 163 -9.06 -7.43 -3.58
N VAL A 164 -9.61 -8.04 -4.61
CA VAL A 164 -9.06 -8.01 -5.97
C VAL A 164 -10.10 -7.43 -6.92
N LEU A 165 -9.74 -6.35 -7.62
CA LEU A 165 -10.58 -5.75 -8.68
C LEU A 165 -9.93 -6.06 -10.03
N ILE A 166 -10.62 -6.86 -10.84
CA ILE A 166 -10.18 -7.21 -12.20
C ILE A 166 -10.66 -6.13 -13.16
N ARG A 167 -9.76 -5.60 -14.01
CA ARG A 167 -10.07 -4.47 -14.88
C ARG A 167 -9.92 -4.76 -16.36
N THR A 168 -9.10 -5.74 -16.73
CA THR A 168 -8.85 -6.11 -18.14
C THR A 168 -8.87 -7.62 -18.33
N ALA A 169 -9.00 -8.07 -19.58
CA ALA A 169 -8.89 -9.49 -19.90
C ALA A 169 -7.53 -10.07 -19.46
N LYS A 170 -6.42 -9.34 -19.68
CA LYS A 170 -5.09 -9.76 -19.19
C LYS A 170 -5.04 -9.92 -17.68
N GLY A 171 -5.71 -9.01 -16.96
CA GLY A 171 -5.83 -9.11 -15.50
C GLY A 171 -6.62 -10.34 -15.08
N ASN A 172 -7.72 -10.65 -15.79
CA ASN A 172 -8.49 -11.86 -15.55
C ASN A 172 -7.65 -13.13 -15.77
N ASP A 173 -6.94 -13.21 -16.88
CA ASP A 173 -6.10 -14.38 -17.20
C ASP A 173 -5.00 -14.60 -16.14
N LEU A 174 -4.40 -13.50 -15.65
CA LEU A 174 -3.45 -13.59 -14.54
C LEU A 174 -4.12 -14.11 -13.27
N PHE A 175 -5.28 -13.55 -12.90
CA PHE A 175 -6.02 -13.94 -11.70
C PHE A 175 -6.41 -15.41 -11.77
N GLU A 176 -6.98 -15.87 -12.88
CA GLU A 176 -7.37 -17.27 -13.08
C GLU A 176 -6.15 -18.23 -13.01
N SER A 177 -4.98 -17.79 -13.48
CA SER A 177 -3.77 -18.58 -13.37
C SER A 177 -3.23 -18.69 -11.93
N ALA A 178 -3.44 -17.66 -11.12
CA ALA A 178 -2.92 -17.53 -9.76
C ALA A 178 -3.85 -18.13 -8.69
N ASN A 179 -5.16 -18.20 -8.96
CA ASN A 179 -6.19 -18.49 -7.95
C ASN A 179 -6.32 -19.97 -7.53
N ARG A 180 -5.63 -20.89 -8.20
CA ARG A 180 -5.81 -22.36 -8.09
C ARG A 180 -5.84 -22.91 -6.66
N ASN A 181 -5.20 -22.24 -5.71
CA ASN A 181 -5.10 -22.63 -4.30
C ASN A 181 -5.65 -21.56 -3.36
N MET A 182 -6.44 -20.61 -3.85
CA MET A 182 -7.01 -19.53 -3.04
C MET A 182 -8.49 -19.83 -2.72
N LYS A 183 -8.88 -19.56 -1.46
CA LYS A 183 -10.30 -19.45 -1.12
C LYS A 183 -10.79 -18.11 -1.64
N MET A 184 -11.83 -18.11 -2.46
CA MET A 184 -12.36 -16.92 -3.09
C MET A 184 -13.87 -16.83 -2.90
N LYS A 185 -14.38 -15.59 -2.93
CA LYS A 185 -15.79 -15.28 -2.96
C LYS A 185 -15.99 -14.02 -3.80
N GLU A 186 -16.85 -14.12 -4.79
CA GLU A 186 -17.24 -12.96 -5.59
C GLU A 186 -18.23 -12.08 -4.79
N VAL A 187 -18.05 -10.77 -4.88
CA VAL A 187 -18.88 -9.76 -4.23
C VAL A 187 -19.20 -8.64 -5.21
N SER A 188 -20.22 -7.83 -4.92
CA SER A 188 -20.51 -6.66 -5.75
C SER A 188 -19.35 -5.64 -5.69
N TYR A 189 -19.19 -4.85 -6.75
CA TYR A 189 -18.18 -3.79 -6.75
C TYR A 189 -18.40 -2.79 -5.61
N GLU A 190 -19.66 -2.41 -5.39
CA GLU A 190 -20.09 -1.47 -4.36
C GLU A 190 -19.69 -1.96 -2.95
N ASP A 191 -19.95 -3.23 -2.66
CA ASP A 191 -19.58 -3.83 -1.37
C ASP A 191 -18.06 -3.93 -1.21
N GLY A 192 -17.36 -4.30 -2.29
CA GLY A 192 -15.90 -4.45 -2.27
C GLY A 192 -15.17 -3.13 -2.00
N VAL A 193 -15.65 -2.00 -2.51
CA VAL A 193 -14.98 -0.69 -2.38
C VAL A 193 -15.48 0.17 -1.25
N LYS A 194 -16.57 -0.20 -0.58
CA LYS A 194 -17.25 0.61 0.44
C LYS A 194 -16.34 0.99 1.63
N GLY A 195 -15.40 0.15 1.98
CA GLY A 195 -14.45 0.37 3.09
C GLY A 195 -13.10 0.97 2.67
N ASN A 196 -12.92 1.26 1.37
CA ASN A 196 -11.63 1.68 0.79
C ASN A 196 -11.65 3.10 0.21
#